data_4d37628a195dae3ac5ffa560bf94dae9
#
_entry.id   4d37628a195dae3ac5ffa560bf94dae9
#
_cell.length_a   1.000
_cell.length_b   1.000
_cell.length_c   1.000
_cell.angle_alpha   90.00
_cell.angle_beta   90.00
_cell.angle_gamma   90.00
#
_symmetry.space_group_name_H-M   'P 1'
#
loop_
_entity.id
_entity.type
_entity.pdbx_description
1 polymer ?
#
loop_
_entity_poly.entity_id
_entity_poly.type
_entity_poly.pdbx_seq_one_letter_code
_entity_poly.pdbx_strand_id
1 'polypeptide(L)'
;MAVPLAFFGLFFGWPVVSIVGRGLKTDDGWQFGRIGEVPARPDIADVLWFTTWQALASTALTLLVALPAAYAFARLEFPGKQFLRALVTVPFVLPTVVVGSAFLALVGRGGLLDERWGVRLDTTVWAILLAHVFFNYAVVVRTVGGLWAQLDPRQEEAARVLGAGRFAAWRRVTLPALGPAVAAASLMVFLFTFTSFGVVQILGGPAYSTLEVEVYRQTAQLLDLPTAAVLTMVQFAAVGGVLAVHAWTVRKRETALRLTDPARTAHPPRGRGQHLLLGGVLLTVALLIVAPLAVLVERSFDAPGGYGLGFYRALQDAGAGGGTFLVPPLEAVWNSLQYALAATAIALVIGGLAAAALTRRGGRFVRGFDALLMLPLGVSAVTVGFGFLITLDEPPLDLRTSWILVPLAQALVGVPFVVRTMLPVLRAVDGRLREAAAVLGASPLRAWREVDLPLVRRALLIAAGFAFAVSLGEFGATVFIARPDRPTLPVAVARLLGRAGELNYGQAMALSTILMLVCAVSLLALERLRPDKTSGEF
;
A
#
# COMPACT_ATOMS: atom_id res chain seq x y z
N MET A 1 0.79 17.48 -21.34
CA MET A 1 0.83 16.03 -21.63
C MET A 1 2.23 15.51 -21.96
N ALA A 2 3.05 16.23 -22.75
CA ALA A 2 4.38 15.73 -23.15
C ALA A 2 5.29 15.32 -21.97
N VAL A 3 5.40 16.17 -20.94
CA VAL A 3 6.27 15.90 -19.78
C VAL A 3 5.87 14.63 -19.00
N PRO A 4 4.59 14.46 -18.59
CA PRO A 4 4.20 13.19 -17.94
C PRO A 4 4.36 11.97 -18.86
N LEU A 5 4.06 12.07 -20.17
CA LEU A 5 4.26 10.97 -21.12
C LEU A 5 5.74 10.60 -21.25
N ALA A 6 6.63 11.59 -21.33
CA ALA A 6 8.08 11.35 -21.39
C ALA A 6 8.57 10.69 -20.09
N PHE A 7 8.09 11.16 -18.92
CA PHE A 7 8.42 10.57 -17.62
C PHE A 7 8.01 9.09 -17.57
N PHE A 8 6.75 8.78 -17.91
CA PHE A 8 6.27 7.40 -17.90
C PHE A 8 6.93 6.54 -18.99
N GLY A 9 7.17 7.08 -20.18
CA GLY A 9 7.88 6.38 -21.23
C GLY A 9 9.29 5.96 -20.81
N LEU A 10 10.01 6.90 -20.16
CA LEU A 10 11.40 6.72 -19.76
C LEU A 10 11.54 5.84 -18.50
N PHE A 11 10.75 6.13 -17.46
CA PHE A 11 10.90 5.48 -16.16
C PHE A 11 9.93 4.31 -15.92
N PHE A 12 9.00 4.06 -16.82
CA PHE A 12 8.11 2.90 -16.74
C PHE A 12 8.16 2.05 -18.02
N GLY A 13 7.92 2.67 -19.18
CA GLY A 13 7.85 1.95 -20.45
C GLY A 13 9.18 1.30 -20.84
N TRP A 14 10.26 2.05 -20.80
CA TRP A 14 11.59 1.51 -21.14
C TRP A 14 12.02 0.39 -20.17
N PRO A 15 11.95 0.51 -18.82
CA PRO A 15 12.19 -0.61 -17.92
C PRO A 15 11.35 -1.85 -18.22
N VAL A 16 10.06 -1.69 -18.51
CA VAL A 16 9.20 -2.83 -18.86
C VAL A 16 9.66 -3.52 -20.16
N VAL A 17 10.02 -2.75 -21.19
CA VAL A 17 10.56 -3.30 -22.45
C VAL A 17 11.89 -4.01 -22.19
N SER A 18 12.75 -3.45 -21.35
CA SER A 18 14.04 -4.07 -21.00
C SER A 18 13.86 -5.38 -20.22
N ILE A 19 12.86 -5.45 -19.32
CA ILE A 19 12.50 -6.72 -18.63
C ILE A 19 12.11 -7.77 -19.66
N VAL A 20 11.24 -7.43 -20.63
CA VAL A 20 10.84 -8.36 -21.70
C VAL A 20 12.06 -8.80 -22.52
N GLY A 21 12.93 -7.85 -22.89
CA GLY A 21 14.16 -8.16 -23.60
C GLY A 21 15.08 -9.10 -22.84
N ARG A 22 15.36 -8.83 -21.56
CA ARG A 22 16.23 -9.68 -20.71
C ARG A 22 15.63 -11.07 -20.48
N GLY A 23 14.30 -11.19 -20.40
CA GLY A 23 13.62 -12.47 -20.19
C GLY A 23 13.62 -13.39 -21.41
N LEU A 24 13.49 -12.81 -22.61
CA LEU A 24 13.20 -13.56 -23.81
C LEU A 24 14.31 -13.56 -24.87
N LYS A 25 15.24 -12.59 -24.83
CA LYS A 25 16.33 -12.48 -25.80
C LYS A 25 17.59 -13.15 -25.26
N THR A 26 18.16 -14.08 -26.03
CA THR A 26 19.47 -14.71 -25.80
C THR A 26 20.38 -14.45 -26.98
N ASP A 27 21.63 -14.90 -26.92
CA ASP A 27 22.58 -14.78 -28.03
C ASP A 27 22.08 -15.52 -29.29
N ASP A 28 21.29 -16.59 -29.13
CA ASP A 28 20.68 -17.37 -30.21
C ASP A 28 19.37 -16.78 -30.75
N GLY A 29 18.90 -15.62 -30.23
CA GLY A 29 17.67 -14.95 -30.64
C GLY A 29 16.56 -14.94 -29.59
N TRP A 30 15.29 -14.79 -30.05
CA TRP A 30 14.12 -14.72 -29.19
C TRP A 30 13.64 -16.13 -28.79
N GLN A 31 13.61 -16.40 -27.49
CA GLN A 31 13.19 -17.70 -26.89
C GLN A 31 11.86 -17.56 -26.13
N PHE A 32 10.74 -17.55 -26.85
CA PHE A 32 9.41 -17.45 -26.23
C PHE A 32 9.01 -18.70 -25.42
N GLY A 33 9.65 -19.86 -25.66
CA GLY A 33 9.44 -21.08 -24.88
C GLY A 33 9.69 -20.90 -23.38
N ARG A 34 10.62 -20.01 -22.99
CA ARG A 34 10.94 -19.71 -21.60
C ARG A 34 9.74 -19.23 -20.77
N ILE A 35 8.73 -18.58 -21.39
CA ILE A 35 7.50 -18.17 -20.72
C ILE A 35 6.74 -19.40 -20.15
N GLY A 36 6.82 -20.54 -20.81
CA GLY A 36 6.22 -21.79 -20.33
C GLY A 36 7.17 -22.64 -19.48
N GLU A 37 8.46 -22.70 -19.84
CA GLU A 37 9.46 -23.54 -19.20
C GLU A 37 9.79 -23.09 -17.76
N VAL A 38 10.00 -21.78 -17.55
CA VAL A 38 10.36 -21.24 -16.23
C VAL A 38 9.25 -21.46 -15.19
N PRO A 39 7.97 -21.14 -15.46
CA PRO A 39 6.89 -21.42 -14.52
C PRO A 39 6.62 -22.92 -14.29
N ALA A 40 7.01 -23.79 -15.24
CA ALA A 40 6.86 -25.23 -15.12
C ALA A 40 7.95 -25.90 -14.26
N ARG A 41 9.01 -25.19 -13.90
CA ARG A 41 10.02 -25.69 -12.96
C ARG A 41 9.37 -25.94 -11.59
N PRO A 42 9.62 -27.09 -10.93
CA PRO A 42 8.96 -27.44 -9.66
C PRO A 42 9.12 -26.37 -8.58
N ASP A 43 10.32 -25.84 -8.41
CA ASP A 43 10.63 -24.78 -7.44
C ASP A 43 9.82 -23.49 -7.70
N ILE A 44 9.64 -23.11 -8.96
CA ILE A 44 8.86 -21.94 -9.36
C ILE A 44 7.35 -22.20 -9.29
N ALA A 45 6.91 -23.40 -9.68
CA ALA A 45 5.50 -23.79 -9.59
C ALA A 45 5.01 -23.72 -8.13
N ASP A 46 5.81 -24.16 -7.16
CA ASP A 46 5.51 -24.07 -5.73
C ASP A 46 5.38 -22.62 -5.27
N VAL A 47 6.24 -21.71 -5.74
CA VAL A 47 6.15 -20.27 -5.46
C VAL A 47 4.88 -19.67 -6.04
N LEU A 48 4.50 -20.01 -7.29
CA LEU A 48 3.28 -19.54 -7.93
C LEU A 48 2.04 -20.05 -7.21
N TRP A 49 2.04 -21.33 -6.83
CA TRP A 49 0.98 -21.93 -6.04
C TRP A 49 0.83 -21.24 -4.68
N PHE A 50 1.94 -21.08 -3.95
CA PHE A 50 1.94 -20.39 -2.65
C PHE A 50 1.45 -18.95 -2.78
N THR A 51 1.94 -18.19 -3.76
CA THR A 51 1.52 -16.80 -4.02
C THR A 51 0.01 -16.70 -4.20
N THR A 52 -0.57 -17.59 -5.00
CA THR A 52 -2.02 -17.57 -5.29
C THR A 52 -2.84 -18.02 -4.09
N TRP A 53 -2.45 -19.14 -3.49
CA TRP A 53 -3.17 -19.70 -2.35
C TRP A 53 -3.17 -18.79 -1.14
N GLN A 54 -2.00 -18.26 -0.75
CA GLN A 54 -1.91 -17.35 0.39
C GLN A 54 -2.69 -16.04 0.16
N ALA A 55 -2.73 -15.52 -1.08
CA ALA A 55 -3.50 -14.33 -1.40
C ALA A 55 -5.02 -14.57 -1.27
N LEU A 56 -5.51 -15.74 -1.70
CA LEU A 56 -6.90 -16.14 -1.52
C LEU A 56 -7.23 -16.34 -0.04
N ALA A 57 -6.36 -17.05 0.70
CA ALA A 57 -6.54 -17.28 2.14
C ALA A 57 -6.52 -15.97 2.94
N SER A 58 -5.56 -15.07 2.64
CA SER A 58 -5.48 -13.74 3.25
C SER A 58 -6.74 -12.91 2.96
N THR A 59 -7.25 -12.96 1.73
CA THR A 59 -8.48 -12.25 1.34
C THR A 59 -9.68 -12.79 2.11
N ALA A 60 -9.86 -14.10 2.15
CA ALA A 60 -10.96 -14.73 2.87
C ALA A 60 -10.92 -14.42 4.38
N LEU A 61 -9.72 -14.54 4.99
CA LEU A 61 -9.52 -14.27 6.40
C LEU A 61 -9.73 -12.78 6.73
N THR A 62 -9.24 -11.88 5.88
CA THR A 62 -9.46 -10.43 6.05
C THR A 62 -10.94 -10.09 5.99
N LEU A 63 -11.69 -10.64 5.03
CA LEU A 63 -13.13 -10.43 4.95
C LEU A 63 -13.85 -10.97 6.20
N LEU A 64 -13.51 -12.19 6.61
CA LEU A 64 -14.12 -12.82 7.79
C LEU A 64 -13.95 -11.96 9.05
N VAL A 65 -12.74 -11.45 9.27
CA VAL A 65 -12.40 -10.67 10.47
C VAL A 65 -12.86 -9.22 10.40
N ALA A 66 -12.86 -8.60 9.21
CA ALA A 66 -13.17 -7.18 9.04
C ALA A 66 -14.65 -6.89 8.74
N LEU A 67 -15.45 -7.83 8.20
CA LEU A 67 -16.88 -7.59 7.95
C LEU A 67 -17.70 -7.27 9.21
N PRO A 68 -17.50 -7.94 10.36
CA PRO A 68 -18.16 -7.55 11.62
C PRO A 68 -17.83 -6.10 12.02
N ALA A 69 -16.58 -5.68 11.82
CA ALA A 69 -16.19 -4.30 12.08
C ALA A 69 -16.79 -3.33 11.07
N ALA A 70 -16.83 -3.68 9.78
CA ALA A 70 -17.52 -2.87 8.76
C ALA A 70 -18.97 -2.61 9.16
N TYR A 71 -19.70 -3.63 9.66
CA TYR A 71 -21.04 -3.46 10.23
C TYR A 71 -21.05 -2.53 11.44
N ALA A 72 -20.17 -2.76 12.43
CA ALA A 72 -20.13 -1.96 13.64
C ALA A 72 -19.88 -0.48 13.34
N PHE A 73 -18.90 -0.17 12.47
CA PHE A 73 -18.62 1.21 12.05
C PHE A 73 -19.70 1.83 11.17
N ALA A 74 -20.46 1.01 10.40
CA ALA A 74 -21.53 1.49 9.56
C ALA A 74 -22.82 1.80 10.35
N ARG A 75 -23.19 0.95 11.32
CA ARG A 75 -24.52 0.92 11.94
C ARG A 75 -24.56 1.29 13.41
N LEU A 76 -23.43 1.16 14.14
CA LEU A 76 -23.41 1.41 15.57
C LEU A 76 -22.80 2.77 15.89
N GLU A 77 -23.41 3.48 16.86
CA GLU A 77 -22.83 4.66 17.49
C GLU A 77 -22.35 4.28 18.90
N PHE A 78 -21.08 4.54 19.18
CA PHE A 78 -20.46 4.24 20.47
C PHE A 78 -19.34 5.25 20.80
N PRO A 79 -19.04 5.45 22.09
CA PRO A 79 -17.98 6.36 22.51
C PRO A 79 -16.62 5.98 21.90
N GLY A 80 -15.86 6.96 21.40
CA GLY A 80 -14.56 6.73 20.80
C GLY A 80 -14.56 6.19 19.36
N LYS A 81 -15.72 6.08 18.69
CA LYS A 81 -15.84 5.56 17.32
C LYS A 81 -14.91 6.27 16.33
N GLN A 82 -14.78 7.60 16.40
CA GLN A 82 -13.90 8.36 15.52
C GLN A 82 -12.43 8.03 15.76
N PHE A 83 -12.01 7.96 17.03
CA PHE A 83 -10.65 7.56 17.40
C PHE A 83 -10.34 6.13 16.89
N LEU A 84 -11.27 5.19 17.11
CA LEU A 84 -11.10 3.81 16.67
C LEU A 84 -11.04 3.71 15.13
N ARG A 85 -11.82 4.54 14.41
CA ARG A 85 -11.76 4.63 12.95
C ARG A 85 -10.40 5.12 12.46
N ALA A 86 -9.84 6.16 13.09
CA ALA A 86 -8.50 6.64 12.81
C ALA A 86 -7.46 5.55 13.09
N LEU A 87 -7.53 4.90 14.25
CA LEU A 87 -6.63 3.82 14.65
C LEU A 87 -6.64 2.64 13.65
N VAL A 88 -7.82 2.21 13.21
CA VAL A 88 -7.98 1.14 12.19
C VAL A 88 -7.36 1.54 10.86
N THR A 89 -7.26 2.83 10.55
CA THR A 89 -6.67 3.30 9.29
C THR A 89 -5.13 3.33 9.32
N VAL A 90 -4.52 3.41 10.51
CA VAL A 90 -3.05 3.48 10.68
C VAL A 90 -2.32 2.35 9.94
N PRO A 91 -2.70 1.06 10.07
CA PRO A 91 -2.01 -0.04 9.40
C PRO A 91 -1.85 0.12 7.89
N PHE A 92 -2.84 0.71 7.23
CA PHE A 92 -2.83 0.89 5.77
C PHE A 92 -1.75 1.87 5.28
N VAL A 93 -1.32 2.80 6.15
CA VAL A 93 -0.31 3.81 5.81
C VAL A 93 1.08 3.38 6.28
N LEU A 94 1.16 2.40 7.19
CA LEU A 94 2.44 1.92 7.69
C LEU A 94 3.24 1.19 6.61
N PRO A 95 4.55 1.42 6.54
CA PRO A 95 5.45 0.65 5.68
C PRO A 95 5.39 -0.85 5.99
N THR A 96 5.43 -1.69 4.95
CA THR A 96 5.37 -3.16 5.09
C THR A 96 6.49 -3.72 5.98
N VAL A 97 7.66 -3.07 5.98
CA VAL A 97 8.79 -3.44 6.83
C VAL A 97 8.48 -3.20 8.31
N VAL A 98 7.81 -2.08 8.65
CA VAL A 98 7.36 -1.80 10.04
C VAL A 98 6.38 -2.86 10.51
N VAL A 99 5.42 -3.24 9.65
CA VAL A 99 4.46 -4.30 9.96
C VAL A 99 5.17 -5.63 10.17
N GLY A 100 6.09 -6.00 9.26
CA GLY A 100 6.93 -7.19 9.42
C GLY A 100 7.70 -7.21 10.74
N SER A 101 8.33 -6.09 11.11
CA SER A 101 9.05 -5.92 12.39
C SER A 101 8.13 -6.05 13.59
N ALA A 102 6.92 -5.44 13.54
CA ALA A 102 5.94 -5.49 14.64
C ALA A 102 5.43 -6.93 14.87
N PHE A 103 5.15 -7.66 13.79
CA PHE A 103 4.76 -9.07 13.91
C PHE A 103 5.93 -9.95 14.36
N LEU A 104 7.15 -9.69 13.88
CA LEU A 104 8.34 -10.41 14.34
C LEU A 104 8.57 -10.19 15.85
N ALA A 105 8.38 -8.96 16.34
CA ALA A 105 8.47 -8.64 17.77
C ALA A 105 7.37 -9.35 18.60
N LEU A 106 6.19 -9.55 18.05
CA LEU A 106 5.08 -10.19 18.74
C LEU A 106 5.17 -11.71 18.70
N VAL A 107 5.35 -12.31 17.51
CA VAL A 107 5.20 -13.75 17.25
C VAL A 107 6.49 -14.45 16.82
N GLY A 108 7.58 -13.71 16.67
CA GLY A 108 8.88 -14.22 16.23
C GLY A 108 9.67 -14.89 17.33
N ARG A 109 10.83 -15.41 16.96
CA ARG A 109 11.80 -15.98 17.90
C ARG A 109 12.30 -14.89 18.86
N GLY A 110 12.19 -15.13 20.18
CA GLY A 110 12.45 -14.12 21.20
C GLY A 110 11.41 -12.99 21.23
N GLY A 111 10.27 -13.16 20.57
CA GLY A 111 9.15 -12.25 20.63
C GLY A 111 8.28 -12.47 21.87
N LEU A 112 7.31 -11.57 22.11
CA LEU A 112 6.49 -11.59 23.32
C LEU A 112 5.77 -12.93 23.54
N LEU A 113 5.22 -13.55 22.48
CA LEU A 113 4.50 -14.83 22.59
C LEU A 113 5.44 -16.00 22.83
N ASP A 114 6.65 -15.97 22.28
CA ASP A 114 7.68 -16.98 22.50
C ASP A 114 8.15 -16.95 23.96
N GLU A 115 8.47 -15.79 24.49
CA GLU A 115 8.96 -15.63 25.87
C GLU A 115 7.90 -15.98 26.92
N ARG A 116 6.63 -15.61 26.69
CA ARG A 116 5.56 -15.81 27.66
C ARG A 116 4.90 -17.18 27.60
N TRP A 117 4.77 -17.75 26.41
CA TRP A 117 3.98 -18.98 26.18
C TRP A 117 4.68 -20.01 25.29
N GLY A 118 5.93 -19.77 24.86
CA GLY A 118 6.67 -20.67 23.96
C GLY A 118 6.05 -20.79 22.57
N VAL A 119 5.16 -19.87 22.19
CA VAL A 119 4.47 -19.89 20.89
C VAL A 119 5.26 -19.10 19.87
N ARG A 120 5.71 -19.79 18.81
CA ARG A 120 6.44 -19.21 17.66
C ARG A 120 5.62 -19.36 16.41
N LEU A 121 5.42 -18.27 15.72
CA LEU A 121 4.73 -18.26 14.42
C LEU A 121 5.62 -17.67 13.31
N ASP A 122 6.83 -17.19 13.64
CA ASP A 122 7.81 -16.81 12.63
C ASP A 122 8.10 -17.98 11.69
N THR A 123 8.39 -17.66 10.42
CA THR A 123 8.59 -18.66 9.37
C THR A 123 7.39 -19.60 9.17
N THR A 124 6.20 -19.20 9.57
CA THR A 124 4.96 -19.92 9.31
C THR A 124 4.00 -19.09 8.42
N VAL A 125 3.10 -19.78 7.74
CA VAL A 125 2.04 -19.13 6.96
C VAL A 125 1.16 -18.24 7.84
N TRP A 126 0.95 -18.59 9.11
CA TRP A 126 0.08 -17.85 10.02
C TRP A 126 0.60 -16.44 10.31
N ALA A 127 1.92 -16.25 10.46
CA ALA A 127 2.50 -14.92 10.63
C ALA A 127 2.21 -14.04 9.39
N ILE A 128 2.37 -14.59 8.18
CA ILE A 128 2.08 -13.91 6.91
C ILE A 128 0.59 -13.54 6.83
N LEU A 129 -0.31 -14.51 7.08
CA LEU A 129 -1.76 -14.29 6.99
C LEU A 129 -2.24 -13.23 7.99
N LEU A 130 -1.76 -13.27 9.26
CA LEU A 130 -2.11 -12.29 10.29
C LEU A 130 -1.61 -10.88 9.92
N ALA A 131 -0.38 -10.75 9.43
CA ALA A 131 0.16 -9.48 8.96
C ALA A 131 -0.61 -8.94 7.74
N HIS A 132 -1.06 -9.81 6.84
CA HIS A 132 -1.93 -9.41 5.73
C HIS A 132 -3.31 -8.95 6.21
N VAL A 133 -3.92 -9.64 7.18
CA VAL A 133 -5.19 -9.19 7.79
C VAL A 133 -5.01 -7.83 8.46
N PHE A 134 -3.96 -7.65 9.26
CA PHE A 134 -3.61 -6.37 9.87
C PHE A 134 -3.57 -5.24 8.84
N PHE A 135 -2.83 -5.44 7.76
CA PHE A 135 -2.62 -4.42 6.74
C PHE A 135 -3.90 -4.08 5.96
N ASN A 136 -4.68 -5.11 5.62
CA ASN A 136 -5.85 -4.97 4.75
C ASN A 136 -7.18 -4.78 5.49
N TYR A 137 -7.19 -4.86 6.83
CA TYR A 137 -8.39 -4.68 7.65
C TYR A 137 -9.10 -3.36 7.36
N ALA A 138 -8.33 -2.27 7.26
CA ALA A 138 -8.84 -0.94 6.95
C ALA A 138 -9.53 -0.87 5.57
N VAL A 139 -9.00 -1.58 4.57
CA VAL A 139 -9.56 -1.60 3.20
C VAL A 139 -10.99 -2.10 3.22
N VAL A 140 -11.23 -3.23 3.90
CA VAL A 140 -12.57 -3.82 4.00
C VAL A 140 -13.50 -2.94 4.84
N VAL A 141 -13.06 -2.48 6.01
CA VAL A 141 -13.86 -1.63 6.90
C VAL A 141 -14.29 -0.34 6.19
N ARG A 142 -13.40 0.30 5.43
CA ARG A 142 -13.71 1.55 4.73
C ARG A 142 -14.58 1.32 3.50
N THR A 143 -14.23 0.37 2.64
CA THR A 143 -14.92 0.13 1.37
C THR A 143 -16.32 -0.45 1.61
N VAL A 144 -16.39 -1.54 2.36
CA VAL A 144 -17.69 -2.20 2.64
C VAL A 144 -18.50 -1.41 3.66
N GLY A 145 -17.89 -0.94 4.74
CA GLY A 145 -18.55 -0.15 5.78
C GLY A 145 -19.06 1.19 5.25
N GLY A 146 -18.34 1.84 4.33
CA GLY A 146 -18.76 3.07 3.66
C GLY A 146 -20.07 2.90 2.89
N LEU A 147 -20.16 1.86 2.04
CA LEU A 147 -21.43 1.56 1.35
C LEU A 147 -22.50 1.10 2.34
N TRP A 148 -22.16 0.25 3.30
CA TRP A 148 -23.13 -0.25 4.29
C TRP A 148 -23.79 0.87 5.08
N ALA A 149 -23.03 1.89 5.46
CA ALA A 149 -23.57 3.07 6.16
C ALA A 149 -24.62 3.84 5.32
N GLN A 150 -24.52 3.79 4.00
CA GLN A 150 -25.43 4.49 3.07
C GLN A 150 -26.63 3.66 2.63
N LEU A 151 -26.64 2.35 2.87
CA LEU A 151 -27.80 1.50 2.52
C LEU A 151 -29.01 1.82 3.41
N ASP A 152 -30.19 1.94 2.80
CA ASP A 152 -31.45 2.18 3.52
C ASP A 152 -31.88 0.94 4.31
N PRO A 153 -31.94 1.00 5.66
CA PRO A 153 -32.34 -0.13 6.50
C PRO A 153 -33.80 -0.56 6.30
N ARG A 154 -34.64 0.33 5.77
CA ARG A 154 -36.07 0.04 5.50
C ARG A 154 -36.27 -1.10 4.51
N GLN A 155 -35.31 -1.34 3.61
CA GLN A 155 -35.36 -2.47 2.68
C GLN A 155 -35.32 -3.82 3.42
N GLU A 156 -34.43 -3.93 4.44
CA GLU A 156 -34.35 -5.12 5.29
C GLU A 156 -35.57 -5.24 6.22
N GLU A 157 -36.04 -4.14 6.76
CA GLU A 157 -37.26 -4.07 7.57
C GLU A 157 -38.48 -4.50 6.77
N ALA A 158 -38.67 -4.05 5.54
CA ALA A 158 -39.76 -4.46 4.65
C ALA A 158 -39.71 -5.97 4.37
N ALA A 159 -38.57 -6.56 4.11
CA ALA A 159 -38.43 -8.01 3.97
C ALA A 159 -38.86 -8.76 5.24
N ARG A 160 -38.56 -8.21 6.42
CA ARG A 160 -38.98 -8.78 7.72
C ARG A 160 -40.49 -8.67 7.96
N VAL A 161 -41.10 -7.56 7.56
CA VAL A 161 -42.57 -7.40 7.60
C VAL A 161 -43.23 -8.43 6.70
N LEU A 162 -42.62 -8.78 5.57
CA LEU A 162 -43.07 -9.85 4.67
C LEU A 162 -42.78 -11.29 5.18
N GLY A 163 -42.35 -11.44 6.45
CA GLY A 163 -42.14 -12.74 7.08
C GLY A 163 -40.70 -13.30 6.98
N ALA A 164 -39.74 -12.59 6.40
CA ALA A 164 -38.36 -13.05 6.37
C ALA A 164 -37.73 -12.96 7.77
N GLY A 165 -37.13 -14.05 8.23
CA GLY A 165 -36.27 -14.03 9.43
C GLY A 165 -35.06 -13.12 9.24
N ARG A 166 -34.41 -12.66 10.35
CA ARG A 166 -33.26 -11.75 10.32
C ARG A 166 -32.14 -12.19 9.37
N PHE A 167 -31.75 -13.46 9.44
CA PHE A 167 -30.70 -14.01 8.57
C PHE A 167 -31.14 -14.08 7.10
N ALA A 168 -32.41 -14.43 6.84
CA ALA A 168 -32.97 -14.49 5.49
C ALA A 168 -33.04 -13.08 4.86
N ALA A 169 -33.47 -12.06 5.60
CA ALA A 169 -33.49 -10.67 5.16
C ALA A 169 -32.05 -10.18 4.86
N TRP A 170 -31.11 -10.41 5.78
CA TRP A 170 -29.71 -10.07 5.56
C TRP A 170 -29.13 -10.75 4.31
N ARG A 171 -29.32 -12.06 4.13
CA ARG A 171 -28.77 -12.82 2.99
C ARG A 171 -29.40 -12.44 1.65
N ARG A 172 -30.72 -12.10 1.62
CA ARG A 172 -31.45 -11.84 0.38
C ARG A 172 -31.50 -10.38 -0.01
N VAL A 173 -31.32 -9.45 0.93
CA VAL A 173 -31.41 -8.00 0.69
C VAL A 173 -30.05 -7.33 0.93
N THR A 174 -29.51 -7.39 2.15
CA THR A 174 -28.31 -6.64 2.53
C THR A 174 -27.05 -7.17 1.84
N LEU A 175 -26.82 -8.49 1.86
CA LEU A 175 -25.61 -9.09 1.28
C LEU A 175 -25.51 -8.89 -0.25
N PRO A 176 -26.59 -9.04 -1.05
CA PRO A 176 -26.53 -8.72 -2.48
C PRO A 176 -26.28 -7.24 -2.76
N ALA A 177 -26.86 -6.33 -1.94
CA ALA A 177 -26.64 -4.89 -2.06
C ALA A 177 -25.18 -4.49 -1.73
N LEU A 178 -24.53 -5.20 -0.80
CA LEU A 178 -23.10 -5.03 -0.48
C LEU A 178 -22.17 -5.73 -1.48
N GLY A 179 -22.70 -6.61 -2.33
CA GLY A 179 -21.90 -7.44 -3.25
C GLY A 179 -20.84 -6.66 -4.04
N PRO A 180 -21.17 -5.50 -4.66
CA PRO A 180 -20.17 -4.70 -5.38
C PRO A 180 -19.03 -4.20 -4.49
N ALA A 181 -19.33 -3.73 -3.27
CA ALA A 181 -18.29 -3.24 -2.34
C ALA A 181 -17.44 -4.39 -1.78
N VAL A 182 -18.06 -5.55 -1.47
CA VAL A 182 -17.33 -6.74 -1.04
C VAL A 182 -16.42 -7.23 -2.16
N ALA A 183 -16.90 -7.27 -3.41
CA ALA A 183 -16.08 -7.66 -4.56
C ALA A 183 -14.91 -6.70 -4.79
N ALA A 184 -15.15 -5.39 -4.68
CA ALA A 184 -14.09 -4.38 -4.80
C ALA A 184 -13.04 -4.49 -3.69
N ALA A 185 -13.49 -4.64 -2.42
CA ALA A 185 -12.59 -4.84 -1.30
C ALA A 185 -11.80 -6.16 -1.43
N SER A 186 -12.46 -7.25 -1.83
CA SER A 186 -11.80 -8.55 -2.06
C SER A 186 -10.71 -8.46 -3.11
N LEU A 187 -10.98 -7.76 -4.22
CA LEU A 187 -9.98 -7.56 -5.26
C LEU A 187 -8.78 -6.77 -4.75
N MET A 188 -9.03 -5.65 -4.04
CA MET A 188 -7.95 -4.84 -3.49
C MET A 188 -7.08 -5.64 -2.52
N VAL A 189 -7.71 -6.37 -1.59
CA VAL A 189 -7.01 -7.23 -0.63
C VAL A 189 -6.22 -8.32 -1.37
N PHE A 190 -6.84 -8.99 -2.35
CA PHE A 190 -6.17 -10.01 -3.15
C PHE A 190 -4.94 -9.45 -3.87
N LEU A 191 -5.06 -8.31 -4.54
CA LEU A 191 -3.94 -7.69 -5.25
C LEU A 191 -2.81 -7.31 -4.29
N PHE A 192 -3.11 -6.67 -3.16
CA PHE A 192 -2.10 -6.29 -2.18
C PHE A 192 -1.40 -7.48 -1.53
N THR A 193 -2.09 -8.61 -1.37
CA THR A 193 -1.51 -9.83 -0.80
C THR A 193 -0.81 -10.68 -1.85
N PHE A 194 -1.27 -10.66 -3.10
CA PHE A 194 -0.63 -11.33 -4.23
C PHE A 194 0.72 -10.68 -4.58
N THR A 195 0.79 -9.34 -4.52
CA THR A 195 2.02 -8.56 -4.74
C THR A 195 2.73 -8.22 -3.42
N SER A 196 2.57 -9.04 -2.38
CA SER A 196 3.20 -8.81 -1.10
C SER A 196 4.68 -9.19 -1.12
N PHE A 197 5.54 -8.19 -0.93
CA PHE A 197 7.00 -8.35 -0.82
C PHE A 197 7.47 -8.23 0.62
N GLY A 198 7.42 -7.04 1.22
CA GLY A 198 8.10 -6.74 2.48
C GLY A 198 7.63 -7.60 3.68
N VAL A 199 6.32 -7.90 3.76
CA VAL A 199 5.78 -8.79 4.81
C VAL A 199 6.33 -10.21 4.65
N VAL A 200 6.29 -10.77 3.44
CA VAL A 200 6.74 -12.14 3.18
C VAL A 200 8.26 -12.24 3.27
N GLN A 201 9.00 -11.24 2.81
CA GLN A 201 10.47 -11.17 2.92
C GLN A 201 10.94 -11.25 4.39
N ILE A 202 10.19 -10.64 5.32
CA ILE A 202 10.56 -10.60 6.74
C ILE A 202 10.02 -11.82 7.51
N LEU A 203 8.75 -12.21 7.26
CA LEU A 203 8.08 -13.23 8.06
C LEU A 203 8.09 -14.63 7.44
N GLY A 204 8.30 -14.75 6.12
CA GLY A 204 8.21 -16.03 5.39
C GLY A 204 9.40 -16.96 5.61
N GLY A 205 10.56 -16.39 5.93
CA GLY A 205 11.79 -17.17 6.06
C GLY A 205 12.15 -17.91 4.75
N PRO A 206 12.96 -18.98 4.84
CA PRO A 206 13.38 -19.72 3.64
C PRO A 206 12.28 -20.64 3.06
N ALA A 207 11.23 -20.93 3.84
CA ALA A 207 10.19 -21.90 3.45
C ALA A 207 9.06 -21.28 2.62
N TYR A 208 8.81 -19.99 2.75
CA TYR A 208 7.67 -19.32 2.12
C TYR A 208 8.14 -18.13 1.30
N SER A 209 8.01 -18.24 0.00
CA SER A 209 8.37 -17.19 -0.96
C SER A 209 7.17 -16.88 -1.86
N THR A 210 6.83 -15.60 -1.99
CA THR A 210 5.92 -15.13 -3.03
C THR A 210 6.70 -14.84 -4.31
N LEU A 211 5.96 -14.67 -5.41
CA LEU A 211 6.53 -14.30 -6.71
C LEU A 211 7.43 -13.05 -6.62
N GLU A 212 7.04 -12.07 -5.82
CA GLU A 212 7.81 -10.86 -5.55
C GLU A 212 9.15 -11.14 -4.84
N VAL A 213 9.09 -11.99 -3.80
CA VAL A 213 10.29 -12.39 -3.05
C VAL A 213 11.20 -13.22 -3.94
N GLU A 214 10.63 -14.07 -4.81
CA GLU A 214 11.40 -14.88 -5.75
C GLU A 214 12.08 -14.01 -6.82
N VAL A 215 11.38 -13.00 -7.38
CA VAL A 215 12.00 -12.03 -8.30
C VAL A 215 13.20 -11.35 -7.63
N TYR A 216 13.05 -10.94 -6.36
CA TYR A 216 14.16 -10.36 -5.60
C TYR A 216 15.29 -11.38 -5.39
N ARG A 217 14.99 -12.62 -5.02
CA ARG A 217 15.98 -13.69 -4.82
C ARG A 217 16.77 -13.98 -6.08
N GLN A 218 16.08 -14.14 -7.22
CA GLN A 218 16.73 -14.38 -8.52
C GLN A 218 17.61 -13.21 -8.94
N THR A 219 17.19 -11.96 -8.64
CA THR A 219 17.95 -10.75 -9.02
C THR A 219 19.12 -10.48 -8.10
N ALA A 220 18.90 -10.46 -6.77
CA ALA A 220 19.87 -9.95 -5.80
C ALA A 220 20.77 -11.02 -5.20
N GLN A 221 20.34 -12.29 -5.18
CA GLN A 221 21.08 -13.39 -4.55
C GLN A 221 21.64 -14.38 -5.58
N LEU A 222 20.84 -14.78 -6.57
CA LEU A 222 21.23 -15.76 -7.58
C LEU A 222 21.78 -15.13 -8.86
N LEU A 223 21.55 -13.83 -9.08
CA LEU A 223 21.97 -13.06 -10.25
C LEU A 223 21.42 -13.64 -11.59
N ASP A 224 20.32 -14.39 -11.52
CA ASP A 224 19.61 -14.92 -12.70
C ASP A 224 18.55 -13.91 -13.17
N LEU A 225 19.01 -12.86 -13.83
CA LEU A 225 18.17 -11.79 -14.37
C LEU A 225 17.17 -12.29 -15.40
N PRO A 226 17.48 -13.25 -16.29
CA PRO A 226 16.52 -13.81 -17.22
C PRO A 226 15.34 -14.49 -16.54
N THR A 227 15.56 -15.31 -15.52
CA THR A 227 14.49 -15.94 -14.75
C THR A 227 13.65 -14.90 -14.01
N ALA A 228 14.27 -13.92 -13.35
CA ALA A 228 13.58 -12.81 -12.70
C ALA A 228 12.66 -12.05 -13.68
N ALA A 229 13.13 -11.83 -14.91
CA ALA A 229 12.36 -11.14 -15.94
C ALA A 229 11.14 -11.95 -16.41
N VAL A 230 11.27 -13.27 -16.61
CA VAL A 230 10.13 -14.14 -16.95
C VAL A 230 9.10 -14.16 -15.82
N LEU A 231 9.55 -14.28 -14.56
CA LEU A 231 8.65 -14.23 -13.38
C LEU A 231 7.89 -12.90 -13.30
N THR A 232 8.56 -11.79 -13.59
CA THR A 232 7.93 -10.46 -13.65
C THR A 232 6.88 -10.39 -14.76
N MET A 233 7.12 -11.00 -15.92
CA MET A 233 6.12 -11.07 -17.00
C MET A 233 4.92 -11.92 -16.62
N VAL A 234 5.13 -13.05 -15.94
CA VAL A 234 4.05 -13.89 -15.38
C VAL A 234 3.21 -13.10 -14.39
N GLN A 235 3.85 -12.31 -13.53
CA GLN A 235 3.16 -11.43 -12.60
C GLN A 235 2.32 -10.36 -13.30
N PHE A 236 2.84 -9.71 -14.33
CA PHE A 236 2.07 -8.76 -15.14
C PHE A 236 0.84 -9.40 -15.77
N ALA A 237 0.99 -10.61 -16.32
CA ALA A 237 -0.12 -11.34 -16.91
C ALA A 237 -1.18 -11.72 -15.85
N ALA A 238 -0.75 -12.18 -14.66
CA ALA A 238 -1.65 -12.53 -13.57
C ALA A 238 -2.43 -11.33 -13.04
N VAL A 239 -1.74 -10.23 -12.69
CA VAL A 239 -2.36 -8.99 -12.19
C VAL A 239 -3.27 -8.37 -13.25
N GLY A 240 -2.81 -8.29 -14.50
CA GLY A 240 -3.60 -7.80 -15.63
C GLY A 240 -4.86 -8.63 -15.88
N GLY A 241 -4.76 -9.94 -15.79
CA GLY A 241 -5.88 -10.88 -15.89
C GLY A 241 -6.92 -10.67 -14.80
N VAL A 242 -6.47 -10.55 -13.54
CA VAL A 242 -7.35 -10.29 -12.38
C VAL A 242 -8.08 -8.95 -12.53
N LEU A 243 -7.38 -7.90 -12.94
CA LEU A 243 -7.97 -6.58 -13.18
C LEU A 243 -8.96 -6.60 -14.35
N ALA A 244 -8.68 -7.34 -15.43
CA ALA A 244 -9.58 -7.48 -16.58
C ALA A 244 -10.88 -8.21 -16.19
N VAL A 245 -10.77 -9.31 -15.44
CA VAL A 245 -11.93 -10.06 -14.91
C VAL A 245 -12.78 -9.17 -14.01
N HIS A 246 -12.14 -8.39 -13.14
CA HIS A 246 -12.85 -7.45 -12.27
C HIS A 246 -13.60 -6.39 -13.09
N ALA A 247 -12.93 -5.74 -14.03
CA ALA A 247 -13.55 -4.72 -14.88
C ALA A 247 -14.76 -5.26 -15.66
N TRP A 248 -14.68 -6.51 -16.11
CA TRP A 248 -15.79 -7.19 -16.77
C TRP A 248 -16.95 -7.50 -15.83
N THR A 249 -16.69 -7.96 -14.60
CA THR A 249 -17.72 -8.31 -13.62
C THR A 249 -18.44 -7.08 -13.07
N VAL A 250 -17.74 -5.97 -12.83
CA VAL A 250 -18.33 -4.72 -12.33
C VAL A 250 -19.28 -4.13 -13.37
N ARG A 251 -18.89 -4.08 -14.65
CA ARG A 251 -19.75 -3.55 -15.72
C ARG A 251 -21.11 -4.26 -15.83
N LYS A 252 -21.19 -5.54 -15.43
CA LYS A 252 -22.42 -6.33 -15.49
C LYS A 252 -23.35 -6.13 -14.27
N ARG A 253 -22.88 -5.52 -13.18
CA ARG A 253 -23.56 -5.46 -11.89
C ARG A 253 -23.85 -4.04 -11.39
N GLU A 254 -23.73 -3.02 -12.24
CA GLU A 254 -24.10 -1.67 -11.89
C GLU A 254 -25.63 -1.59 -11.72
N THR A 255 -26.08 -1.60 -10.47
CA THR A 255 -27.48 -1.34 -10.07
C THR A 255 -27.56 0.00 -9.37
N ALA A 256 -28.53 0.82 -9.77
CA ALA A 256 -28.79 2.08 -9.09
C ALA A 256 -29.30 1.82 -7.66
N LEU A 257 -28.46 2.09 -6.66
CA LEU A 257 -28.82 2.01 -5.25
C LEU A 257 -29.37 3.36 -4.77
N ARG A 258 -30.47 3.35 -4.01
CA ARG A 258 -30.90 4.54 -3.27
C ARG A 258 -30.02 4.66 -2.02
N LEU A 259 -29.17 5.68 -2.00
CA LEU A 259 -28.27 5.96 -0.90
C LEU A 259 -28.96 6.90 0.11
N THR A 260 -28.77 6.63 1.39
CA THR A 260 -29.32 7.39 2.52
C THR A 260 -28.15 8.05 3.29
N ASP A 261 -28.42 9.17 3.95
CA ASP A 261 -27.44 9.83 4.81
C ASP A 261 -26.99 8.88 5.94
N PRO A 262 -25.68 8.59 6.08
CA PRO A 262 -25.13 7.73 7.13
C PRO A 262 -25.55 8.14 8.56
N ALA A 263 -25.71 9.44 8.81
CA ALA A 263 -26.13 9.95 10.13
C ALA A 263 -27.52 9.46 10.54
N ARG A 264 -28.39 9.12 9.56
CA ARG A 264 -29.76 8.63 9.84
C ARG A 264 -29.83 7.12 10.02
N THR A 265 -28.77 6.38 9.70
CA THR A 265 -28.78 4.91 9.72
C THR A 265 -28.07 4.33 10.94
N ALA A 266 -27.26 5.13 11.62
CA ALA A 266 -26.52 4.74 12.82
C ALA A 266 -27.37 4.84 14.08
N HIS A 267 -27.18 3.91 15.01
CA HIS A 267 -27.90 3.85 16.29
C HIS A 267 -26.99 3.28 17.41
N PRO A 268 -27.27 3.59 18.69
CA PRO A 268 -26.57 2.94 19.80
C PRO A 268 -26.76 1.43 19.77
N PRO A 269 -25.79 0.63 20.29
CA PRO A 269 -25.91 -0.82 20.38
C PRO A 269 -27.16 -1.24 21.15
N ARG A 270 -27.96 -2.14 20.58
CA ARG A 270 -29.21 -2.64 21.18
C ARG A 270 -29.13 -4.14 21.45
N GLY A 271 -29.37 -4.53 22.70
CA GLY A 271 -29.39 -5.93 23.10
C GLY A 271 -27.98 -6.58 23.19
N ARG A 272 -27.93 -7.77 23.81
CA ARG A 272 -26.67 -8.47 24.10
C ARG A 272 -25.83 -8.80 22.85
N GLY A 273 -26.48 -9.15 21.74
CA GLY A 273 -25.77 -9.54 20.50
C GLY A 273 -24.93 -8.42 19.90
N GLN A 274 -25.44 -7.17 19.86
CA GLN A 274 -24.68 -6.03 19.33
C GLN A 274 -23.56 -5.58 20.27
N HIS A 275 -23.74 -5.71 21.57
CA HIS A 275 -22.66 -5.46 22.56
C HIS A 275 -21.56 -6.50 22.46
N LEU A 276 -21.89 -7.79 22.30
CA LEU A 276 -20.91 -8.86 22.08
C LEU A 276 -20.16 -8.67 20.76
N LEU A 277 -20.86 -8.30 19.69
CA LEU A 277 -20.22 -7.98 18.41
C LEU A 277 -19.24 -6.81 18.55
N LEU A 278 -19.67 -5.71 19.18
CA LEU A 278 -18.81 -4.55 19.40
C LEU A 278 -17.62 -4.92 20.28
N GLY A 279 -17.83 -5.69 21.37
CA GLY A 279 -16.74 -6.22 22.20
C GLY A 279 -15.74 -7.08 21.43
N GLY A 280 -16.24 -7.96 20.55
CA GLY A 280 -15.41 -8.76 19.66
C GLY A 280 -14.60 -7.90 18.66
N VAL A 281 -15.21 -6.87 18.08
CA VAL A 281 -14.51 -5.91 17.20
C VAL A 281 -13.43 -5.14 17.96
N LEU A 282 -13.73 -4.64 19.18
CA LEU A 282 -12.75 -3.95 20.01
C LEU A 282 -11.58 -4.87 20.39
N LEU A 283 -11.88 -6.12 20.77
CA LEU A 283 -10.85 -7.12 21.06
C LEU A 283 -9.98 -7.41 19.82
N THR A 284 -10.59 -7.56 18.65
CA THR A 284 -9.86 -7.76 17.39
C THR A 284 -8.93 -6.59 17.11
N VAL A 285 -9.40 -5.35 17.24
CA VAL A 285 -8.55 -4.16 17.05
C VAL A 285 -7.42 -4.12 18.09
N ALA A 286 -7.71 -4.43 19.35
CA ALA A 286 -6.70 -4.46 20.41
C ALA A 286 -5.61 -5.51 20.12
N LEU A 287 -6.00 -6.74 19.79
CA LEU A 287 -5.04 -7.84 19.58
C LEU A 287 -4.34 -7.79 18.22
N LEU A 288 -5.06 -7.44 17.16
CA LEU A 288 -4.51 -7.48 15.80
C LEU A 288 -3.79 -6.18 15.44
N ILE A 289 -4.27 -5.01 15.89
CA ILE A 289 -3.71 -3.72 15.49
C ILE A 289 -2.85 -3.12 16.58
N VAL A 290 -3.37 -2.99 17.82
CA VAL A 290 -2.65 -2.30 18.87
C VAL A 290 -1.49 -3.13 19.41
N ALA A 291 -1.70 -4.43 19.67
CA ALA A 291 -0.69 -5.27 20.31
C ALA A 291 0.62 -5.38 19.51
N PRO A 292 0.63 -5.66 18.19
CA PRO A 292 1.90 -5.70 17.43
C PRO A 292 2.66 -4.39 17.48
N LEU A 293 1.96 -3.25 17.35
CA LEU A 293 2.59 -1.93 17.39
C LEU A 293 3.11 -1.55 18.78
N ALA A 294 2.36 -1.92 19.84
CA ALA A 294 2.78 -1.68 21.22
C ALA A 294 4.04 -2.50 21.57
N VAL A 295 4.06 -3.78 21.14
CA VAL A 295 5.24 -4.65 21.35
C VAL A 295 6.44 -4.17 20.55
N LEU A 296 6.25 -3.68 19.31
CA LEU A 296 7.33 -3.07 18.54
C LEU A 296 7.96 -1.90 19.31
N VAL A 297 7.14 -1.00 19.85
CA VAL A 297 7.63 0.13 20.65
C VAL A 297 8.32 -0.37 21.91
N GLU A 298 7.73 -1.30 22.65
CA GLU A 298 8.31 -1.87 23.85
C GLU A 298 9.68 -2.47 23.58
N ARG A 299 9.81 -3.33 22.55
CA ARG A 299 11.09 -3.96 22.17
C ARG A 299 12.14 -2.96 21.68
N SER A 300 11.76 -1.79 21.22
CA SER A 300 12.71 -0.73 20.83
C SER A 300 13.42 -0.09 22.04
N PHE A 301 12.85 -0.24 23.25
CA PHE A 301 13.43 0.26 24.51
C PHE A 301 14.04 -0.84 25.37
N ASP A 302 13.80 -2.11 25.08
CA ASP A 302 14.27 -3.26 25.86
C ASP A 302 15.73 -3.62 25.47
N ALA A 303 16.67 -2.79 25.95
CA ALA A 303 18.09 -2.91 25.62
C ALA A 303 18.83 -3.79 26.66
N PRO A 304 19.99 -4.38 26.30
CA PRO A 304 20.85 -5.08 27.25
C PRO A 304 21.14 -4.22 28.48
N GLY A 305 20.75 -4.70 29.66
CA GLY A 305 20.88 -3.97 30.92
C GLY A 305 19.59 -3.28 31.39
N GLY A 306 18.46 -3.42 30.66
CA GLY A 306 17.14 -2.94 31.05
C GLY A 306 16.55 -1.91 30.09
N TYR A 307 15.33 -1.47 30.41
CA TYR A 307 14.61 -0.49 29.59
C TYR A 307 15.35 0.85 29.51
N GLY A 308 15.59 1.32 28.27
CA GLY A 308 16.29 2.58 28.02
C GLY A 308 16.50 2.91 26.54
N LEU A 309 17.30 3.93 26.28
CA LEU A 309 17.62 4.41 24.93
C LEU A 309 18.88 3.74 24.33
N GLY A 310 19.27 2.55 24.81
CA GLY A 310 20.50 1.87 24.40
C GLY A 310 20.53 1.64 22.89
N PHE A 311 19.47 1.06 22.33
CA PHE A 311 19.38 0.82 20.89
C PHE A 311 19.36 2.11 20.06
N TYR A 312 18.70 3.16 20.53
CA TYR A 312 18.66 4.46 19.84
C TYR A 312 20.04 5.14 19.82
N ARG A 313 20.82 5.00 20.90
CA ARG A 313 22.21 5.52 20.92
C ARG A 313 23.12 4.73 19.98
N ALA A 314 22.94 3.40 19.92
CA ALA A 314 23.69 2.54 19.03
C ALA A 314 23.42 2.82 17.53
N LEU A 315 22.32 3.49 17.17
CA LEU A 315 22.06 3.93 15.80
C LEU A 315 23.04 5.00 15.29
N GLN A 316 23.75 5.66 16.19
CA GLN A 316 24.74 6.70 15.85
C GLN A 316 26.11 6.12 15.46
N ASP A 317 26.33 4.83 15.71
CA ASP A 317 27.60 4.15 15.44
C ASP A 317 27.46 3.15 14.28
N ALA A 318 28.19 3.38 13.20
CA ALA A 318 28.23 2.49 12.03
C ALA A 318 28.83 1.12 12.35
N GLY A 319 29.72 1.04 13.36
CA GLY A 319 30.41 -0.18 13.80
C GLY A 319 29.64 -1.03 14.80
N ALA A 320 28.60 -0.49 15.44
CA ALA A 320 27.88 -1.12 16.56
C ALA A 320 27.25 -2.48 16.20
N GLY A 321 26.85 -2.71 14.97
CA GLY A 321 26.26 -3.97 14.47
C GLY A 321 27.24 -4.90 13.75
N GLY A 322 28.55 -4.82 14.02
CA GLY A 322 29.57 -5.65 13.35
C GLY A 322 29.88 -5.20 11.92
N GLY A 323 29.87 -3.90 11.64
CA GLY A 323 30.20 -3.34 10.32
C GLY A 323 29.11 -3.51 9.29
N THR A 324 27.84 -3.53 9.71
CA THR A 324 26.68 -3.74 8.85
C THR A 324 26.47 -2.61 7.86
N PHE A 325 26.85 -1.40 8.23
CA PHE A 325 26.66 -0.20 7.45
C PHE A 325 27.97 0.54 7.19
N LEU A 326 28.06 1.18 6.02
CA LEU A 326 29.14 2.12 5.71
C LEU A 326 28.94 3.46 6.42
N VAL A 327 27.72 3.74 6.88
CA VAL A 327 27.31 4.97 7.55
C VAL A 327 26.45 4.61 8.78
N PRO A 328 26.36 5.48 9.80
CA PRO A 328 25.49 5.23 10.95
C PRO A 328 24.04 4.94 10.53
N PRO A 329 23.37 3.92 11.12
CA PRO A 329 21.99 3.58 10.76
C PRO A 329 21.01 4.76 10.91
N LEU A 330 21.28 5.71 11.78
CA LEU A 330 20.46 6.92 11.96
C LEU A 330 20.44 7.81 10.70
N GLU A 331 21.49 7.79 9.87
CA GLU A 331 21.50 8.52 8.61
C GLU A 331 20.42 8.05 7.63
N ALA A 332 19.97 6.80 7.73
CA ALA A 332 18.86 6.29 6.93
C ALA A 332 17.55 7.08 7.16
N VAL A 333 17.36 7.65 8.37
CA VAL A 333 16.21 8.52 8.67
C VAL A 333 16.27 9.78 7.82
N TRP A 334 17.43 10.44 7.82
CA TRP A 334 17.65 11.68 7.07
C TRP A 334 17.58 11.44 5.56
N ASN A 335 18.20 10.38 5.08
CA ASN A 335 18.16 9.99 3.68
C ASN A 335 16.71 9.75 3.22
N SER A 336 15.92 8.99 4.00
CA SER A 336 14.51 8.72 3.68
C SER A 336 13.66 9.98 3.64
N LEU A 337 13.88 10.94 4.55
CA LEU A 337 13.18 12.22 4.53
C LEU A 337 13.53 13.04 3.28
N GLN A 338 14.80 13.11 2.91
CA GLN A 338 15.25 13.80 1.69
C GLN A 338 14.66 13.15 0.44
N TYR A 339 14.74 11.82 0.35
CA TYR A 339 14.20 11.08 -0.79
C TYR A 339 12.67 11.25 -0.89
N ALA A 340 11.94 11.12 0.21
CA ALA A 340 10.50 11.27 0.21
C ALA A 340 10.05 12.70 -0.16
N LEU A 341 10.78 13.73 0.29
CA LEU A 341 10.50 15.12 -0.10
C LEU A 341 10.76 15.34 -1.60
N ALA A 342 11.90 14.85 -2.12
CA ALA A 342 12.23 14.96 -3.53
C ALA A 342 11.22 14.18 -4.40
N ALA A 343 10.88 12.95 -4.01
CA ALA A 343 9.88 12.14 -4.68
C ALA A 343 8.50 12.81 -4.68
N THR A 344 8.10 13.40 -3.55
CA THR A 344 6.85 14.15 -3.43
C THR A 344 6.84 15.34 -4.38
N ALA A 345 7.92 16.11 -4.45
CA ALA A 345 8.02 17.25 -5.36
C ALA A 345 7.88 16.81 -6.83
N ILE A 346 8.59 15.74 -7.22
CA ILE A 346 8.50 15.15 -8.57
C ILE A 346 7.07 14.66 -8.84
N ALA A 347 6.48 13.90 -7.90
CA ALA A 347 5.13 13.35 -8.05
C ALA A 347 4.07 14.45 -8.16
N LEU A 348 4.18 15.54 -7.40
CA LEU A 348 3.27 16.68 -7.49
C LEU A 348 3.37 17.41 -8.84
N VAL A 349 4.58 17.60 -9.35
CA VAL A 349 4.78 18.23 -10.67
C VAL A 349 4.23 17.34 -11.78
N ILE A 350 4.67 16.09 -11.84
CA ILE A 350 4.26 15.14 -12.89
C ILE A 350 2.76 14.80 -12.78
N GLY A 351 2.30 14.46 -11.57
CA GLY A 351 0.90 14.11 -11.30
C GLY A 351 -0.05 15.29 -11.47
N GLY A 352 0.36 16.49 -11.04
CA GLY A 352 -0.39 17.73 -11.24
C GLY A 352 -0.55 18.08 -12.72
N LEU A 353 0.54 18.01 -13.51
CA LEU A 353 0.49 18.18 -14.96
C LEU A 353 -0.36 17.12 -15.65
N ALA A 354 -0.29 15.87 -15.19
CA ALA A 354 -1.11 14.78 -15.71
C ALA A 354 -2.59 14.99 -15.38
N ALA A 355 -2.93 15.33 -14.14
CA ALA A 355 -4.30 15.61 -13.71
C ALA A 355 -4.88 16.81 -14.49
N ALA A 356 -4.13 17.90 -14.66
CA ALA A 356 -4.54 19.05 -15.47
C ALA A 356 -4.76 18.68 -16.95
N ALA A 357 -3.95 17.77 -17.48
CA ALA A 357 -4.13 17.28 -18.85
C ALA A 357 -5.39 16.40 -19.00
N LEU A 358 -5.74 15.61 -17.97
CA LEU A 358 -6.93 14.76 -17.94
C LEU A 358 -8.25 15.52 -17.70
N THR A 359 -8.22 16.80 -17.30
CA THR A 359 -9.43 17.64 -17.21
C THR A 359 -10.00 17.99 -18.58
N ARG A 360 -9.17 17.95 -19.63
CA ARG A 360 -9.62 18.20 -21.00
C ARG A 360 -10.58 17.09 -21.42
N ARG A 361 -11.80 17.44 -21.80
CA ARG A 361 -12.80 16.50 -22.33
C ARG A 361 -12.22 15.84 -23.56
N GLY A 362 -12.06 14.50 -23.53
CA GLY A 362 -11.20 13.88 -24.44
C GLY A 362 -11.68 12.69 -25.19
N GLY A 363 -10.97 12.34 -26.23
CA GLY A 363 -11.11 11.18 -27.09
C GLY A 363 -10.40 9.93 -26.52
N ARG A 364 -10.12 8.97 -27.42
CA ARG A 364 -9.42 7.71 -27.09
C ARG A 364 -8.04 7.94 -26.48
N PHE A 365 -7.34 9.03 -26.87
CA PHE A 365 -6.00 9.35 -26.37
C PHE A 365 -5.99 9.71 -24.87
N VAL A 366 -6.96 10.50 -24.40
CA VAL A 366 -7.06 10.87 -22.97
C VAL A 366 -7.39 9.65 -22.11
N ARG A 367 -8.26 8.75 -22.62
CA ARG A 367 -8.56 7.48 -21.92
C ARG A 367 -7.34 6.56 -21.87
N GLY A 368 -6.59 6.45 -22.96
CA GLY A 368 -5.35 5.68 -22.98
C GLY A 368 -4.30 6.25 -22.03
N PHE A 369 -4.19 7.59 -21.97
CA PHE A 369 -3.29 8.26 -21.03
C PHE A 369 -3.69 8.04 -19.56
N ASP A 370 -5.00 8.11 -19.21
CA ASP A 370 -5.48 7.79 -17.86
C ASP A 370 -5.15 6.33 -17.48
N ALA A 371 -5.36 5.40 -18.42
CA ALA A 371 -4.99 4.00 -18.21
C ALA A 371 -3.47 3.83 -17.98
N LEU A 372 -2.63 4.49 -18.80
CA LEU A 372 -1.16 4.46 -18.64
C LEU A 372 -0.72 4.95 -17.26
N LEU A 373 -1.31 6.05 -16.78
CA LEU A 373 -1.00 6.61 -15.46
C LEU A 373 -1.37 5.66 -14.31
N MET A 374 -2.32 4.75 -14.53
CA MET A 374 -2.75 3.79 -13.52
C MET A 374 -1.95 2.48 -13.55
N LEU A 375 -1.18 2.21 -14.61
CA LEU A 375 -0.39 0.99 -14.71
C LEU A 375 0.57 0.78 -13.52
N PRO A 376 1.33 1.79 -13.03
CA PRO A 376 2.21 1.58 -11.89
C PRO A 376 1.51 1.18 -10.59
N LEU A 377 0.21 1.49 -10.41
CA LEU A 377 -0.56 0.98 -9.27
C LEU A 377 -0.86 -0.52 -9.36
N GLY A 378 -0.97 -1.05 -10.57
CA GLY A 378 -1.16 -2.48 -10.82
C GLY A 378 0.16 -3.24 -10.96
N VAL A 379 1.27 -2.52 -11.07
CA VAL A 379 2.62 -3.08 -11.17
C VAL A 379 3.29 -2.97 -9.81
N SER A 380 3.95 -4.03 -9.41
CA SER A 380 4.68 -4.05 -8.15
C SER A 380 5.84 -3.06 -8.11
N ALA A 381 6.08 -2.51 -6.92
CA ALA A 381 7.27 -1.71 -6.67
C ALA A 381 8.58 -2.51 -6.87
N VAL A 382 8.59 -3.81 -6.58
CA VAL A 382 9.71 -4.73 -6.86
C VAL A 382 10.03 -4.74 -8.35
N THR A 383 9.02 -4.84 -9.19
CA THR A 383 9.17 -4.79 -10.65
C THR A 383 9.77 -3.45 -11.13
N VAL A 384 9.33 -2.34 -10.53
CA VAL A 384 9.90 -1.01 -10.84
C VAL A 384 11.38 -0.98 -10.46
N GLY A 385 11.73 -1.45 -9.25
CA GLY A 385 13.13 -1.50 -8.79
C GLY A 385 14.01 -2.40 -9.64
N PHE A 386 13.53 -3.59 -9.99
CA PHE A 386 14.20 -4.51 -10.90
C PHE A 386 14.40 -3.89 -12.29
N GLY A 387 13.34 -3.28 -12.83
CA GLY A 387 13.42 -2.59 -14.12
C GLY A 387 14.45 -1.46 -14.13
N PHE A 388 14.51 -0.66 -13.06
CA PHE A 388 15.51 0.40 -12.90
C PHE A 388 16.92 -0.17 -12.83
N LEU A 389 17.10 -1.26 -12.08
CA LEU A 389 18.38 -1.92 -11.93
C LEU A 389 18.97 -2.37 -13.27
N ILE A 390 18.13 -2.93 -14.17
CA ILE A 390 18.61 -3.48 -15.45
C ILE A 390 18.62 -2.47 -16.60
N THR A 391 18.09 -1.26 -16.39
CA THR A 391 17.87 -0.30 -17.49
C THR A 391 18.66 0.99 -17.29
N LEU A 392 18.83 1.43 -16.03
CA LEU A 392 19.39 2.74 -15.70
C LEU A 392 20.80 2.65 -15.12
N ASP A 393 21.54 1.57 -15.41
CA ASP A 393 22.93 1.38 -15.03
C ASP A 393 23.92 1.40 -16.21
N GLU A 394 23.40 1.68 -17.43
CA GLU A 394 24.18 1.81 -18.66
C GLU A 394 23.79 3.08 -19.44
N PRO A 395 24.69 3.64 -20.28
CA PRO A 395 24.35 4.74 -21.17
C PRO A 395 23.11 4.44 -22.04
N PRO A 396 22.23 5.44 -22.35
CA PRO A 396 22.46 6.89 -22.22
C PRO A 396 22.09 7.47 -20.86
N LEU A 397 21.52 6.70 -19.91
CA LEU A 397 21.08 7.17 -18.62
C LEU A 397 21.67 6.32 -17.48
N ASP A 398 22.98 6.41 -17.29
CA ASP A 398 23.61 5.82 -16.11
C ASP A 398 23.26 6.65 -14.85
N LEU A 399 22.20 6.21 -14.15
CA LEU A 399 21.72 6.81 -12.91
C LEU A 399 22.05 5.97 -11.67
N ARG A 400 22.73 4.82 -11.81
CA ARG A 400 22.99 3.88 -10.71
C ARG A 400 23.72 4.53 -9.55
N THR A 401 24.65 5.44 -9.84
CA THR A 401 25.42 6.18 -8.84
C THR A 401 24.73 7.47 -8.38
N SER A 402 23.64 7.85 -9.03
CA SER A 402 22.92 9.09 -8.74
C SER A 402 21.94 8.90 -7.57
N TRP A 403 21.95 9.87 -6.65
CA TRP A 403 20.99 9.91 -5.55
C TRP A 403 19.53 10.07 -6.01
N ILE A 404 19.32 10.62 -7.21
CA ILE A 404 17.99 10.91 -7.76
C ILE A 404 17.22 9.64 -8.15
N LEU A 405 17.91 8.51 -8.34
CA LEU A 405 17.31 7.26 -8.78
C LEU A 405 16.23 6.77 -7.82
N VAL A 406 16.48 6.84 -6.52
CA VAL A 406 15.52 6.47 -5.47
C VAL A 406 14.29 7.38 -5.50
N PRO A 407 14.40 8.74 -5.46
CA PRO A 407 13.26 9.63 -5.64
C PRO A 407 12.44 9.41 -6.90
N LEU A 408 13.07 9.07 -8.04
CA LEU A 408 12.35 8.79 -9.29
C LEU A 408 11.49 7.54 -9.19
N ALA A 409 12.02 6.46 -8.60
CA ALA A 409 11.25 5.23 -8.39
C ALA A 409 10.07 5.46 -7.42
N GLN A 410 10.32 6.16 -6.32
CA GLN A 410 9.27 6.52 -5.35
C GLN A 410 8.22 7.44 -5.97
N ALA A 411 8.63 8.43 -6.78
CA ALA A 411 7.71 9.33 -7.47
C ALA A 411 6.83 8.57 -8.47
N LEU A 412 7.38 7.60 -9.20
CA LEU A 412 6.62 6.78 -10.15
C LEU A 412 5.45 6.07 -9.45
N VAL A 413 5.67 5.54 -8.25
CA VAL A 413 4.64 4.92 -7.41
C VAL A 413 3.68 5.97 -6.83
N GLY A 414 4.17 7.18 -6.52
CA GLY A 414 3.40 8.27 -5.92
C GLY A 414 2.49 9.01 -6.91
N VAL A 415 2.88 9.16 -8.19
CA VAL A 415 2.14 9.94 -9.21
C VAL A 415 0.67 9.54 -9.34
N PRO A 416 0.28 8.26 -9.42
CA PRO A 416 -1.12 7.86 -9.51
C PRO A 416 -1.98 8.38 -8.35
N PHE A 417 -1.45 8.38 -7.11
CA PHE A 417 -2.16 8.92 -5.94
C PHE A 417 -2.39 10.42 -6.06
N VAL A 418 -1.40 11.16 -6.55
CA VAL A 418 -1.54 12.60 -6.83
C VAL A 418 -2.62 12.84 -7.87
N VAL A 419 -2.61 12.10 -8.97
CA VAL A 419 -3.61 12.23 -10.05
C VAL A 419 -5.01 11.94 -9.51
N ARG A 420 -5.21 10.85 -8.78
CA ARG A 420 -6.51 10.46 -8.24
C ARG A 420 -7.05 11.45 -7.21
N THR A 421 -6.18 12.08 -6.43
CA THR A 421 -6.57 13.09 -5.45
C THR A 421 -6.91 14.43 -6.11
N MET A 422 -6.14 14.85 -7.11
CA MET A 422 -6.29 16.17 -7.73
C MET A 422 -7.35 16.21 -8.83
N LEU A 423 -7.50 15.15 -9.62
CA LEU A 423 -8.36 15.14 -10.80
C LEU A 423 -9.85 15.45 -10.51
N PRO A 424 -10.49 14.88 -9.48
CA PRO A 424 -11.88 15.21 -9.15
C PRO A 424 -12.04 16.70 -8.80
N VAL A 425 -11.12 17.25 -8.02
CA VAL A 425 -11.16 18.66 -7.60
C VAL A 425 -10.95 19.59 -8.79
N LEU A 426 -9.97 19.28 -9.66
CA LEU A 426 -9.71 20.06 -10.88
C LEU A 426 -10.91 20.02 -11.85
N ARG A 427 -11.65 18.92 -11.91
CA ARG A 427 -12.88 18.80 -12.73
C ARG A 427 -14.05 19.56 -12.15
N ALA A 428 -14.07 19.77 -10.83
CA ALA A 428 -15.12 20.52 -10.14
C ALA A 428 -14.96 22.05 -10.26
N VAL A 429 -13.78 22.55 -10.68
CA VAL A 429 -13.56 23.98 -10.91
C VAL A 429 -14.36 24.45 -12.11
N ASP A 430 -15.27 25.42 -11.91
CA ASP A 430 -16.07 25.98 -12.99
C ASP A 430 -15.17 26.76 -14.00
N GLY A 431 -15.24 26.35 -15.28
CA GLY A 431 -14.49 26.99 -16.36
C GLY A 431 -14.79 28.48 -16.53
N ARG A 432 -15.99 28.91 -16.14
CA ARG A 432 -16.40 30.33 -16.19
C ARG A 432 -15.54 31.24 -15.35
N LEU A 433 -14.97 30.75 -14.25
CA LEU A 433 -14.03 31.52 -13.42
C LEU A 433 -12.75 31.88 -14.19
N ARG A 434 -12.24 30.96 -15.01
CA ARG A 434 -11.08 31.20 -15.85
C ARG A 434 -11.41 32.15 -17.01
N GLU A 435 -12.61 32.01 -17.59
CA GLU A 435 -13.09 32.89 -18.66
C GLU A 435 -13.25 34.32 -18.12
N ALA A 436 -13.84 34.49 -16.92
CA ALA A 436 -13.95 35.79 -16.27
C ALA A 436 -12.57 36.43 -15.99
N ALA A 437 -11.62 35.64 -15.51
CA ALA A 437 -10.25 36.11 -15.30
C ALA A 437 -9.59 36.55 -16.63
N ALA A 438 -9.81 35.81 -17.72
CA ALA A 438 -9.29 36.15 -19.03
C ALA A 438 -9.92 37.45 -19.57
N VAL A 439 -11.23 37.65 -19.38
CA VAL A 439 -11.93 38.91 -19.75
C VAL A 439 -11.34 40.10 -18.99
N LEU A 440 -10.94 39.88 -17.72
CA LEU A 440 -10.26 40.92 -16.90
C LEU A 440 -8.75 41.05 -17.23
N GLY A 441 -8.27 40.45 -18.31
CA GLY A 441 -6.89 40.60 -18.79
C GLY A 441 -5.86 39.70 -18.07
N ALA A 442 -6.28 38.69 -17.30
CA ALA A 442 -5.35 37.80 -16.66
C ALA A 442 -4.70 36.84 -17.71
N SER A 443 -3.36 36.77 -17.71
CA SER A 443 -2.65 35.74 -18.47
C SER A 443 -3.00 34.33 -17.95
N PRO A 444 -2.82 33.26 -18.75
CA PRO A 444 -3.12 31.88 -18.33
C PRO A 444 -2.43 31.49 -17.02
N LEU A 445 -1.19 31.92 -16.79
CA LEU A 445 -0.44 31.66 -15.56
C LEU A 445 -1.04 32.44 -14.37
N ARG A 446 -1.50 33.68 -14.61
CA ARG A 446 -2.14 34.50 -13.58
C ARG A 446 -3.51 33.94 -13.21
N ALA A 447 -4.32 33.53 -14.19
CA ALA A 447 -5.58 32.86 -13.95
C ALA A 447 -5.38 31.56 -13.15
N TRP A 448 -4.34 30.76 -13.49
CA TRP A 448 -4.01 29.57 -12.73
C TRP A 448 -3.62 29.89 -11.26
N ARG A 449 -2.78 30.90 -11.03
CA ARG A 449 -2.34 31.29 -9.65
C ARG A 449 -3.46 31.88 -8.81
N GLU A 450 -4.33 32.71 -9.41
CA GLU A 450 -5.35 33.48 -8.68
C GLU A 450 -6.70 32.75 -8.59
N VAL A 451 -7.02 31.85 -9.52
CA VAL A 451 -8.29 31.10 -9.55
C VAL A 451 -8.08 29.63 -9.20
N ASP A 452 -7.27 28.90 -10.00
CA ASP A 452 -7.17 27.45 -9.84
C ASP A 452 -6.42 27.07 -8.57
N LEU A 453 -5.23 27.62 -8.32
CA LEU A 453 -4.36 27.22 -7.22
C LEU A 453 -5.01 27.41 -5.83
N PRO A 454 -5.72 28.50 -5.52
CA PRO A 454 -6.42 28.63 -4.25
C PRO A 454 -7.52 27.57 -4.03
N LEU A 455 -8.24 27.20 -5.10
CA LEU A 455 -9.31 26.20 -5.07
C LEU A 455 -8.76 24.79 -4.87
N VAL A 456 -7.64 24.45 -5.54
CA VAL A 456 -7.04 23.12 -5.48
C VAL A 456 -5.98 22.96 -4.39
N ARG A 457 -5.62 24.05 -3.67
CA ARG A 457 -4.54 24.05 -2.65
C ARG A 457 -4.70 22.95 -1.61
N ARG A 458 -5.91 22.73 -1.13
CA ARG A 458 -6.18 21.67 -0.14
C ARG A 458 -5.96 20.28 -0.73
N ALA A 459 -6.45 20.03 -1.95
CA ALA A 459 -6.22 18.77 -2.64
C ALA A 459 -4.72 18.53 -2.91
N LEU A 460 -3.99 19.60 -3.25
CA LEU A 460 -2.54 19.56 -3.45
C LEU A 460 -1.81 19.15 -2.17
N LEU A 461 -2.19 19.72 -1.02
CA LEU A 461 -1.60 19.37 0.28
C LEU A 461 -1.92 17.90 0.67
N ILE A 462 -3.16 17.46 0.44
CA ILE A 462 -3.54 16.06 0.68
C ILE A 462 -2.75 15.12 -0.24
N ALA A 463 -2.64 15.46 -1.54
CA ALA A 463 -1.87 14.69 -2.51
C ALA A 463 -0.37 14.63 -2.13
N ALA A 464 0.19 15.76 -1.66
CA ALA A 464 1.57 15.83 -1.18
C ALA A 464 1.82 14.89 -0.01
N GLY A 465 0.93 14.89 0.96
CA GLY A 465 1.09 14.03 2.12
C GLY A 465 0.90 12.55 1.81
N PHE A 466 -0.01 12.18 0.90
CA PHE A 466 -0.10 10.78 0.44
C PHE A 466 1.17 10.37 -0.32
N ALA A 467 1.65 11.21 -1.25
CA ALA A 467 2.89 10.92 -1.98
C ALA A 467 4.09 10.79 -1.03
N PHE A 468 4.18 11.67 -0.02
CA PHE A 468 5.24 11.62 1.00
C PHE A 468 5.16 10.33 1.83
N ALA A 469 3.98 9.97 2.34
CA ALA A 469 3.80 8.77 3.16
C ALA A 469 4.11 7.48 2.37
N VAL A 470 3.64 7.39 1.12
CA VAL A 470 3.93 6.27 0.22
C VAL A 470 5.42 6.18 -0.08
N SER A 471 6.08 7.33 -0.38
CA SER A 471 7.51 7.37 -0.68
C SER A 471 8.37 6.98 0.53
N LEU A 472 8.00 7.47 1.74
CA LEU A 472 8.73 7.16 2.96
C LEU A 472 8.68 5.66 3.31
N GLY A 473 7.54 5.01 3.03
CA GLY A 473 7.31 3.59 3.28
C GLY A 473 7.73 2.66 2.14
N GLU A 474 8.19 3.21 1.02
CA GLU A 474 8.52 2.41 -0.14
C GLU A 474 9.77 1.55 0.12
N PHE A 475 9.63 0.23 -0.07
CA PHE A 475 10.67 -0.76 0.16
C PHE A 475 10.96 -1.61 -1.07
N GLY A 476 9.92 -1.97 -1.83
CA GLY A 476 10.00 -2.92 -2.93
C GLY A 476 10.95 -2.48 -4.05
N ALA A 477 10.90 -1.22 -4.48
CA ALA A 477 11.82 -0.68 -5.47
C ALA A 477 13.18 -0.32 -4.82
N THR A 478 13.15 0.29 -3.63
CA THR A 478 14.36 0.82 -3.01
C THR A 478 15.34 -0.27 -2.58
N VAL A 479 14.88 -1.49 -2.29
CA VAL A 479 15.78 -2.61 -1.95
C VAL A 479 16.75 -2.98 -3.08
N PHE A 480 16.37 -2.73 -4.34
CA PHE A 480 17.22 -2.99 -5.51
C PHE A 480 18.19 -1.85 -5.81
N ILE A 481 17.78 -0.61 -5.56
CA ILE A 481 18.48 0.59 -6.06
C ILE A 481 19.09 1.45 -4.97
N ALA A 482 18.76 1.20 -3.68
CA ALA A 482 19.33 1.97 -2.58
C ALA A 482 20.82 1.64 -2.39
N ARG A 483 21.64 2.66 -2.37
CA ARG A 483 23.09 2.55 -2.23
C ARG A 483 23.47 2.15 -0.80
N PRO A 484 24.58 1.42 -0.62
CA PRO A 484 25.10 1.05 0.69
C PRO A 484 25.46 2.26 1.57
N ASP A 485 25.98 3.34 0.96
CA ASP A 485 26.38 4.59 1.63
C ASP A 485 25.19 5.55 1.89
N ARG A 486 24.02 5.31 1.25
CA ARG A 486 22.81 6.09 1.43
C ARG A 486 21.55 5.22 1.49
N PRO A 487 21.43 4.35 2.50
CA PRO A 487 20.29 3.48 2.65
C PRO A 487 19.02 4.29 2.96
N THR A 488 17.85 3.76 2.52
CA THR A 488 16.55 4.21 3.02
C THR A 488 16.24 3.54 4.35
N LEU A 489 15.34 4.13 5.14
CA LEU A 489 14.91 3.57 6.42
C LEU A 489 14.38 2.13 6.29
N PRO A 490 13.44 1.82 5.36
CA PRO A 490 12.99 0.44 5.15
C PRO A 490 14.12 -0.53 4.81
N VAL A 491 15.05 -0.12 3.96
CA VAL A 491 16.20 -0.96 3.57
C VAL A 491 17.16 -1.16 4.75
N ALA A 492 17.38 -0.14 5.58
CA ALA A 492 18.20 -0.26 6.78
C ALA A 492 17.60 -1.24 7.79
N VAL A 493 16.30 -1.15 8.04
CA VAL A 493 15.58 -2.10 8.91
C VAL A 493 15.71 -3.52 8.38
N ALA A 494 15.44 -3.75 7.09
CA ALA A 494 15.52 -5.08 6.49
C ALA A 494 16.95 -5.67 6.55
N ARG A 495 18.00 -4.84 6.37
CA ARG A 495 19.40 -5.28 6.52
C ARG A 495 19.74 -5.67 7.94
N LEU A 496 19.25 -4.92 8.95
CA LEU A 496 19.46 -5.25 10.37
C LEU A 496 18.75 -6.56 10.75
N LEU A 497 17.50 -6.74 10.32
CA LEU A 497 16.74 -7.99 10.56
C LEU A 497 17.34 -9.20 9.86
N GLY A 498 18.01 -9.02 8.74
CA GLY A 498 18.71 -10.09 8.01
C GLY A 498 20.00 -10.56 8.70
N ARG A 499 20.40 -9.96 9.82
CA ARG A 499 21.59 -10.32 10.58
C ARG A 499 21.27 -10.79 11.99
N ALA A 500 21.96 -11.83 12.41
CA ALA A 500 21.85 -12.33 13.77
C ALA A 500 22.43 -11.33 14.79
N GLY A 501 21.92 -11.35 16.01
CA GLY A 501 22.40 -10.57 17.13
C GLY A 501 21.36 -9.64 17.72
N GLU A 502 21.31 -9.58 19.05
CA GLU A 502 20.35 -8.79 19.84
C GLU A 502 20.46 -7.29 19.50
N LEU A 503 21.67 -6.78 19.30
CA LEU A 503 21.89 -5.39 18.97
C LEU A 503 21.31 -5.03 17.58
N ASN A 504 21.50 -5.89 16.58
CA ASN A 504 20.94 -5.69 15.24
C ASN A 504 19.39 -5.71 15.28
N TYR A 505 18.84 -6.68 16.03
CA TYR A 505 17.41 -6.78 16.23
C TYR A 505 16.83 -5.53 16.93
N GLY A 506 17.43 -5.10 18.05
CA GLY A 506 16.99 -3.90 18.77
C GLY A 506 17.12 -2.61 17.98
N GLN A 507 18.20 -2.45 17.20
CA GLN A 507 18.34 -1.32 16.26
C GLN A 507 17.27 -1.35 15.17
N ALA A 508 16.89 -2.53 14.66
CA ALA A 508 15.80 -2.65 13.70
C ALA A 508 14.45 -2.24 14.31
N MET A 509 14.18 -2.64 15.57
CA MET A 509 12.96 -2.22 16.30
C MET A 509 12.95 -0.70 16.53
N ALA A 510 14.07 -0.11 16.92
CA ALA A 510 14.21 1.33 17.11
C ALA A 510 13.98 2.12 15.80
N LEU A 511 14.60 1.72 14.68
CA LEU A 511 14.38 2.35 13.37
C LEU A 511 12.93 2.16 12.89
N SER A 512 12.34 0.98 13.08
CA SER A 512 10.93 0.72 12.74
C SER A 512 9.97 1.60 13.56
N THR A 513 10.28 1.83 14.85
CA THR A 513 9.51 2.73 15.71
C THR A 513 9.63 4.19 15.24
N ILE A 514 10.82 4.65 14.85
CA ILE A 514 11.01 5.98 14.26
C ILE A 514 10.20 6.12 12.98
N LEU A 515 10.29 5.13 12.07
CA LEU A 515 9.55 5.14 10.81
C LEU A 515 8.03 5.16 11.04
N MET A 516 7.55 4.36 11.98
CA MET A 516 6.14 4.35 12.40
C MET A 516 5.69 5.73 12.89
N LEU A 517 6.48 6.39 13.76
CA LEU A 517 6.17 7.71 14.28
C LEU A 517 6.12 8.77 13.17
N VAL A 518 7.09 8.78 12.26
CA VAL A 518 7.11 9.73 11.14
C VAL A 518 5.89 9.54 10.24
N CYS A 519 5.53 8.29 9.93
CA CYS A 519 4.32 7.98 9.14
C CYS A 519 3.04 8.40 9.89
N ALA A 520 2.94 8.12 11.19
CA ALA A 520 1.78 8.48 12.00
C ALA A 520 1.62 10.02 12.11
N VAL A 521 2.70 10.75 12.34
CA VAL A 521 2.69 12.23 12.37
C VAL A 521 2.27 12.80 11.02
N SER A 522 2.80 12.24 9.92
CA SER A 522 2.44 12.66 8.56
C SER A 522 0.94 12.43 8.29
N LEU A 523 0.39 11.29 8.71
CA LEU A 523 -1.04 10.98 8.57
C LEU A 523 -1.91 11.92 9.40
N LEU A 524 -1.56 12.16 10.66
CA LEU A 524 -2.30 13.08 11.54
C LEU A 524 -2.28 14.52 11.02
N ALA A 525 -1.14 14.96 10.47
CA ALA A 525 -1.05 16.26 9.82
C ALA A 525 -2.00 16.36 8.61
N LEU A 526 -2.10 15.28 7.82
CA LEU A 526 -3.04 15.18 6.70
C LEU A 526 -4.51 15.22 7.14
N GLU A 527 -4.85 14.48 8.20
CA GLU A 527 -6.23 14.46 8.71
C GLU A 527 -6.70 15.83 9.18
N ARG A 528 -5.82 16.63 9.79
CA ARG A 528 -6.13 18.02 10.20
C ARG A 528 -6.39 18.95 9.00
N LEU A 529 -5.89 18.61 7.81
CA LEU A 529 -6.12 19.38 6.59
C LEU A 529 -7.45 19.00 5.88
N ARG A 530 -8.10 17.91 6.30
CA ARG A 530 -9.40 17.50 5.78
C ARG A 530 -10.51 18.36 6.41
N PRO A 531 -11.46 18.89 5.63
CA PRO A 531 -12.62 19.57 6.20
C PRO A 531 -13.56 18.58 6.90
N ASP A 532 -14.08 18.99 8.07
CA ASP A 532 -14.98 18.22 8.97
C ASP A 532 -16.33 17.78 8.35
N LYS A 533 -16.59 17.98 7.06
CA LYS A 533 -17.94 17.83 6.46
C LYS A 533 -18.02 16.97 5.19
N THR A 534 -17.08 16.08 4.92
CA THR A 534 -17.29 15.07 3.87
C THR A 534 -16.99 13.68 4.41
N SER A 535 -17.83 13.21 5.34
CA SER A 535 -17.96 11.80 5.68
C SER A 535 -18.64 11.08 4.51
N GLY A 536 -17.90 10.69 3.50
CA GLY A 536 -18.54 9.89 2.45
C GLY A 536 -17.82 9.69 1.14
N GLU A 537 -16.58 10.11 0.97
CA GLU A 537 -15.90 9.81 -0.30
C GLU A 537 -14.42 9.50 -0.06
N PHE A 538 -14.14 8.19 -0.02
CA PHE A 538 -13.01 7.53 -0.71
C PHE A 538 -13.26 6.04 -0.73
#